data_9687d8bb894405b49e889d92b3cf2628
#
_entry.id   9687d8bb894405b49e889d92b3cf2628
#
_cell.length_a   1.000
_cell.length_b   1.000
_cell.length_c   1.000
_cell.angle_alpha   90.00
_cell.angle_beta   90.00
_cell.angle_gamma   90.00
#
_symmetry.space_group_name_H-M   'P 1'
#
loop_
_entity.id
_entity.type
_entity.pdbx_description
1 polymer ?
#
loop_
_entity_poly.entity_id
_entity_poly.type
_entity_poly.pdbx_seq_one_letter_code
_entity_poly.pdbx_strand_id
1 'polypeptide(L)'
;LTLTCLFCFSVSSYAQEANIQENNNPVILYSGTPKKYEIGGIKVEGVKNYEDYVLIGLSGLSVGQVITVPGDDITSAVKRYWRHGLFSDVQILAEKIVDNKIYLKILLTQRPRIADIRYHGVKKSEREDLEAKLGLVKGSQITPNLIDRAKILIKKHFDEKGFKNAEVTIIERDLADNKEQVDVDVMIDKKEKVKVHQITIDGNTVPVSYTHLTLP
;
A
#
# COMPACT_ATOMS: atom_id res chain seq x y z
N LEU A 1 58.10 61.13 -5.30
CA LEU A 1 58.15 59.81 -5.96
C LEU A 1 57.20 58.88 -5.22
N THR A 2 55.91 58.80 -5.64
CA THR A 2 54.89 57.94 -5.06
C THR A 2 54.66 56.73 -5.97
N LEU A 3 55.00 55.54 -5.54
CA LEU A 3 54.81 54.29 -6.21
C LEU A 3 53.45 53.69 -5.81
N THR A 4 52.48 53.79 -6.70
CA THR A 4 51.14 53.21 -6.51
C THR A 4 51.16 51.75 -6.97
N CYS A 5 51.07 50.83 -6.05
CA CYS A 5 51.00 49.40 -6.33
C CYS A 5 49.51 49.01 -6.57
N LEU A 6 49.17 48.72 -7.86
CA LEU A 6 47.87 48.28 -8.29
C LEU A 6 47.74 46.76 -8.03
N PHE A 7 46.96 46.40 -6.97
CA PHE A 7 46.69 45.00 -6.67
C PHE A 7 45.47 44.53 -7.47
N CYS A 8 45.75 43.78 -8.54
CA CYS A 8 44.71 43.15 -9.39
C CYS A 8 44.19 41.91 -8.66
N PHE A 9 43.00 42.02 -8.05
CA PHE A 9 42.27 40.87 -7.49
C PHE A 9 41.57 40.14 -8.65
N SER A 10 42.15 39.02 -9.07
CA SER A 10 41.48 38.10 -9.99
C SER A 10 40.46 37.26 -9.17
N VAL A 11 39.20 37.61 -9.33
CA VAL A 11 38.09 36.80 -8.82
C VAL A 11 37.89 35.62 -9.77
N SER A 12 38.44 34.46 -9.42
CA SER A 12 38.12 33.21 -10.09
C SER A 12 36.68 32.81 -9.72
N SER A 13 35.75 33.08 -10.62
CA SER A 13 34.40 32.50 -10.60
C SER A 13 34.53 30.98 -10.80
N TYR A 14 34.44 30.20 -9.73
CA TYR A 14 34.14 28.80 -9.87
C TYR A 14 32.64 28.68 -10.24
N ALA A 15 32.39 28.56 -11.53
CA ALA A 15 31.11 28.07 -12.03
C ALA A 15 30.98 26.62 -11.55
N GLN A 16 30.15 26.41 -10.54
CA GLN A 16 29.71 25.10 -10.11
C GLN A 16 28.79 24.60 -11.20
N GLU A 17 29.33 23.80 -12.15
CA GLU A 17 28.51 23.03 -13.07
C GLU A 17 27.61 22.12 -12.27
N ALA A 18 26.37 22.56 -12.10
CA ALA A 18 25.29 21.68 -11.66
C ALA A 18 25.18 20.58 -12.72
N ASN A 19 25.64 19.40 -12.37
CA ASN A 19 25.50 18.19 -13.15
C ASN A 19 24.00 17.85 -13.21
N ILE A 20 23.27 18.52 -14.09
CA ILE A 20 21.91 18.16 -14.47
C ILE A 20 22.08 16.86 -15.25
N GLN A 21 21.96 15.74 -14.57
CA GLN A 21 21.67 14.49 -15.25
C GLN A 21 20.36 14.69 -16.00
N GLU A 22 20.46 15.05 -17.27
CA GLU A 22 19.35 14.97 -18.21
C GLU A 22 18.84 13.53 -18.15
N ASN A 23 17.70 13.38 -17.51
CA ASN A 23 16.97 12.11 -17.45
C ASN A 23 16.43 11.87 -18.87
N ASN A 24 17.25 11.30 -19.73
CA ASN A 24 16.97 11.02 -21.15
C ASN A 24 15.93 9.90 -21.32
N ASN A 25 15.06 9.70 -20.34
CA ASN A 25 13.97 8.75 -20.46
C ASN A 25 12.98 9.25 -21.51
N PRO A 26 12.64 8.43 -22.52
CA PRO A 26 11.65 8.82 -23.52
C PRO A 26 10.30 9.10 -22.84
N VAL A 27 9.81 10.34 -23.00
CA VAL A 27 8.49 10.73 -22.48
C VAL A 27 7.42 10.15 -23.39
N ILE A 28 6.70 9.16 -22.89
CA ILE A 28 5.55 8.58 -23.58
C ILE A 28 4.29 9.31 -23.12
N LEU A 29 3.69 10.10 -24.01
CA LEU A 29 2.42 10.75 -23.73
C LEU A 29 1.28 9.75 -23.93
N TYR A 30 0.50 9.51 -22.89
CA TYR A 30 -0.66 8.62 -22.95
C TYR A 30 -1.76 9.09 -23.92
N SER A 31 -1.77 10.36 -24.28
CA SER A 31 -2.65 10.94 -25.30
C SER A 31 -2.11 10.79 -26.74
N GLY A 32 -0.92 10.20 -26.90
CA GLY A 32 -0.32 9.97 -28.21
C GLY A 32 -0.95 8.82 -28.98
N THR A 33 -0.71 8.78 -30.29
CA THR A 33 -1.10 7.64 -31.15
C THR A 33 -0.38 6.37 -30.70
N PRO A 34 -1.12 5.27 -30.44
CA PRO A 34 -0.52 4.00 -30.04
C PRO A 34 0.48 3.50 -31.09
N LYS A 35 1.68 3.14 -30.65
CA LYS A 35 2.72 2.56 -31.50
C LYS A 35 3.09 1.17 -31.01
N LYS A 36 3.43 0.29 -31.95
CA LYS A 36 3.89 -1.07 -31.62
C LYS A 36 5.40 -1.06 -31.44
N TYR A 37 5.85 -1.68 -30.34
CA TYR A 37 7.26 -1.86 -30.03
C TYR A 37 7.52 -3.30 -29.64
N GLU A 38 8.67 -3.84 -30.00
CA GLU A 38 9.18 -5.11 -29.49
C GLU A 38 9.92 -4.85 -28.18
N ILE A 39 9.68 -5.66 -27.14
CA ILE A 39 10.41 -5.54 -25.87
C ILE A 39 11.84 -6.05 -26.07
N GLY A 40 12.82 -5.14 -26.08
CA GLY A 40 14.23 -5.46 -26.21
C GLY A 40 14.89 -5.92 -24.91
N GLY A 41 14.32 -5.54 -23.77
CA GLY A 41 14.79 -5.94 -22.45
C GLY A 41 13.89 -5.41 -21.34
N ILE A 42 13.90 -6.10 -20.21
CA ILE A 42 13.16 -5.72 -18.99
C ILE A 42 14.14 -5.76 -17.83
N LYS A 43 14.22 -4.67 -17.08
CA LYS A 43 14.99 -4.54 -15.85
C LYS A 43 14.03 -4.28 -14.68
N VAL A 44 14.26 -4.92 -13.54
CA VAL A 44 13.47 -4.70 -12.32
C VAL A 44 14.36 -4.07 -11.27
N GLU A 45 13.84 -3.06 -10.57
CA GLU A 45 14.53 -2.40 -9.47
C GLU A 45 13.57 -2.12 -8.30
N GLY A 46 14.15 -1.92 -7.12
CA GLY A 46 13.42 -1.50 -5.92
C GLY A 46 13.06 -2.63 -4.95
N VAL A 47 13.20 -3.90 -5.34
CA VAL A 47 12.94 -5.06 -4.48
C VAL A 47 14.17 -5.95 -4.42
N LYS A 48 14.60 -6.32 -3.21
CA LYS A 48 15.82 -7.14 -3.00
C LYS A 48 15.54 -8.60 -2.69
N ASN A 49 14.29 -8.93 -2.30
CA ASN A 49 13.93 -10.24 -1.76
C ASN A 49 13.36 -11.20 -2.80
N TYR A 50 13.35 -10.82 -4.07
CA TYR A 50 12.82 -11.61 -5.17
C TYR A 50 13.79 -11.59 -6.33
N GLU A 51 13.91 -12.70 -7.02
CA GLU A 51 14.70 -12.79 -8.25
C GLU A 51 13.99 -12.07 -9.40
N ASP A 52 14.76 -11.37 -10.24
CA ASP A 52 14.22 -10.55 -11.34
C ASP A 52 13.31 -11.35 -12.28
N TYR A 53 13.68 -12.60 -12.61
CA TYR A 53 12.88 -13.43 -13.50
C TYR A 53 11.49 -13.76 -12.94
N VAL A 54 11.36 -13.88 -11.61
CA VAL A 54 10.06 -14.09 -10.94
C VAL A 54 9.20 -12.85 -11.08
N LEU A 55 9.78 -11.68 -10.81
CA LEU A 55 9.10 -10.39 -10.91
C LEU A 55 8.67 -10.11 -12.36
N ILE A 56 9.55 -10.35 -13.33
CA ILE A 56 9.21 -10.24 -14.75
C ILE A 56 8.06 -11.19 -15.11
N GLY A 57 8.11 -12.43 -14.65
CA GLY A 57 7.04 -13.41 -14.86
C GLY A 57 5.68 -12.97 -14.31
N LEU A 58 5.66 -12.29 -13.14
CA LEU A 58 4.44 -11.72 -12.56
C LEU A 58 3.83 -10.61 -13.44
N SER A 59 4.65 -9.85 -14.15
CA SER A 59 4.15 -8.82 -15.08
C SER A 59 3.42 -9.42 -16.27
N GLY A 60 3.79 -10.65 -16.66
CA GLY A 60 3.35 -11.31 -17.89
C GLY A 60 3.89 -10.66 -19.15
N LEU A 61 4.94 -9.86 -19.03
CA LEU A 61 5.71 -9.32 -20.15
C LEU A 61 6.92 -10.22 -20.40
N SER A 62 7.33 -10.35 -21.66
CA SER A 62 8.51 -11.12 -22.03
C SER A 62 9.34 -10.39 -23.09
N VAL A 63 10.65 -10.60 -23.04
CA VAL A 63 11.57 -10.08 -24.06
C VAL A 63 11.21 -10.69 -25.41
N GLY A 64 11.20 -9.87 -26.46
CA GLY A 64 10.76 -10.25 -27.80
C GLY A 64 9.25 -10.13 -28.05
N GLN A 65 8.45 -9.89 -27.02
CA GLN A 65 7.01 -9.63 -27.18
C GLN A 65 6.76 -8.28 -27.82
N VAL A 66 5.81 -8.25 -28.78
CA VAL A 66 5.34 -6.99 -29.38
C VAL A 66 4.20 -6.44 -28.53
N ILE A 67 4.37 -5.22 -28.04
CA ILE A 67 3.38 -4.49 -27.24
C ILE A 67 2.98 -3.20 -27.91
N THR A 68 1.80 -2.72 -27.58
CA THR A 68 1.31 -1.41 -27.99
C THR A 68 1.47 -0.40 -26.86
N VAL A 69 2.15 0.73 -27.12
CA VAL A 69 2.40 1.77 -26.12
C VAL A 69 1.97 3.14 -26.69
N PRO A 70 1.12 3.89 -25.97
CA PRO A 70 0.31 3.49 -24.83
C PRO A 70 -0.73 2.42 -25.18
N GLY A 71 -0.99 1.49 -24.26
CA GLY A 71 -1.92 0.38 -24.52
C GLY A 71 -2.20 -0.49 -23.30
N ASP A 72 -3.00 -1.52 -23.53
CA ASP A 72 -3.49 -2.40 -22.46
C ASP A 72 -2.43 -3.36 -21.90
N ASP A 73 -1.36 -3.64 -22.65
CA ASP A 73 -0.30 -4.56 -22.23
C ASP A 73 0.36 -4.08 -20.93
N ILE A 74 0.77 -2.81 -20.91
CA ILE A 74 1.40 -2.19 -19.73
C ILE A 74 0.40 -2.05 -18.59
N THR A 75 -0.82 -1.60 -18.88
CA THR A 75 -1.88 -1.49 -17.88
C THR A 75 -2.20 -2.85 -17.24
N SER A 76 -2.24 -3.90 -18.04
CA SER A 76 -2.47 -5.28 -17.56
C SER A 76 -1.32 -5.78 -16.69
N ALA A 77 -0.07 -5.47 -17.03
CA ALA A 77 1.09 -5.80 -16.22
C ALA A 77 1.03 -5.11 -14.84
N VAL A 78 0.72 -3.80 -14.81
CA VAL A 78 0.53 -3.06 -13.55
C VAL A 78 -0.61 -3.68 -12.72
N LYS A 79 -1.75 -3.97 -13.33
CA LYS A 79 -2.89 -4.63 -12.64
C LYS A 79 -2.53 -6.00 -12.08
N ARG A 80 -1.65 -6.77 -12.73
CA ARG A 80 -1.17 -8.06 -12.20
C ARG A 80 -0.36 -7.88 -10.93
N TYR A 81 0.59 -6.94 -10.89
CA TYR A 81 1.33 -6.62 -9.67
C TYR A 81 0.42 -6.18 -8.52
N TRP A 82 -0.55 -5.29 -8.79
CA TRP A 82 -1.51 -4.85 -7.78
C TRP A 82 -2.38 -5.99 -7.23
N ARG A 83 -2.75 -6.95 -8.09
CA ARG A 83 -3.56 -8.12 -7.68
C ARG A 83 -2.83 -9.00 -6.67
N HIS A 84 -1.52 -9.10 -6.75
CA HIS A 84 -0.71 -9.85 -5.77
C HIS A 84 -0.67 -9.18 -4.40
N GLY A 85 -0.91 -7.87 -4.32
CA GLY A 85 -0.95 -7.13 -3.06
C GLY A 85 0.40 -6.97 -2.35
N LEU A 86 1.51 -7.42 -2.96
CA LEU A 86 2.85 -7.42 -2.36
C LEU A 86 3.55 -6.06 -2.44
N PHE A 87 3.09 -5.19 -3.34
CA PHE A 87 3.74 -3.93 -3.64
C PHE A 87 2.87 -2.75 -3.23
N SER A 88 3.49 -1.69 -2.71
CA SER A 88 2.85 -0.41 -2.38
C SER A 88 2.85 0.55 -3.56
N ASP A 89 3.85 0.44 -4.44
CA ASP A 89 3.92 1.21 -5.68
C ASP A 89 4.50 0.38 -6.82
N VAL A 90 4.02 0.64 -8.03
CA VAL A 90 4.43 -0.05 -9.26
C VAL A 90 4.53 0.97 -10.37
N GLN A 91 5.73 1.17 -10.90
CA GLN A 91 5.98 2.07 -12.03
C GLN A 91 6.66 1.29 -13.14
N ILE A 92 6.17 1.42 -14.37
CA ILE A 92 6.81 0.87 -15.58
C ILE A 92 7.24 2.03 -16.44
N LEU A 93 8.55 2.17 -16.56
CA LEU A 93 9.19 3.26 -17.30
C LEU A 93 9.82 2.73 -18.58
N ALA A 94 9.80 3.51 -19.65
CA ALA A 94 10.63 3.27 -20.82
C ALA A 94 12.02 3.86 -20.57
N GLU A 95 13.04 3.02 -20.47
CA GLU A 95 14.41 3.46 -20.27
C GLU A 95 15.00 4.00 -21.57
N LYS A 96 14.79 3.30 -22.66
CA LYS A 96 15.23 3.72 -24.00
C LYS A 96 14.39 3.06 -25.08
N ILE A 97 14.35 3.68 -26.26
CA ILE A 97 13.75 3.14 -27.49
C ILE A 97 14.82 3.19 -28.57
N VAL A 98 15.14 2.03 -29.15
CA VAL A 98 16.14 1.89 -30.21
C VAL A 98 15.56 1.01 -31.31
N ASP A 99 15.54 1.47 -32.56
CA ASP A 99 15.13 0.69 -33.74
C ASP A 99 13.79 -0.08 -33.55
N ASN A 100 12.77 0.57 -33.01
CA ASN A 100 11.47 0.00 -32.72
C ASN A 100 11.46 -1.02 -31.54
N LYS A 101 12.58 -1.14 -30.80
CA LYS A 101 12.66 -1.93 -29.56
C LYS A 101 12.58 -1.01 -28.34
N ILE A 102 11.72 -1.37 -27.40
CA ILE A 102 11.55 -0.66 -26.14
C ILE A 102 12.22 -1.45 -25.02
N TYR A 103 13.00 -0.76 -24.20
CA TYR A 103 13.60 -1.29 -23.00
C TYR A 103 12.82 -0.78 -21.81
N LEU A 104 12.26 -1.71 -21.03
CA LEU A 104 11.39 -1.38 -19.89
C LEU A 104 12.17 -1.48 -18.58
N LYS A 105 11.94 -0.50 -17.72
CA LYS A 105 12.40 -0.50 -16.35
C LYS A 105 11.18 -0.54 -15.42
N ILE A 106 11.08 -1.59 -14.64
CA ILE A 106 9.99 -1.79 -13.68
C ILE A 106 10.53 -1.41 -12.29
N LEU A 107 9.96 -0.36 -11.71
CA LEU A 107 10.25 0.05 -10.34
C LEU A 107 9.14 -0.46 -9.43
N LEU A 108 9.52 -1.28 -8.45
CA LEU A 108 8.60 -1.87 -7.49
C LEU A 108 8.98 -1.41 -6.08
N THR A 109 7.99 -0.94 -5.33
CA THR A 109 8.15 -0.67 -3.90
C THR A 109 7.43 -1.73 -3.11
N GLN A 110 8.15 -2.48 -2.28
CA GLN A 110 7.57 -3.54 -1.46
C GLN A 110 6.74 -2.92 -0.33
N ARG A 111 5.62 -3.57 0.03
CA ARG A 111 4.86 -3.18 1.21
C ARG A 111 5.64 -3.49 2.47
N PRO A 112 5.55 -2.63 3.48
CA PRO A 112 6.24 -2.85 4.75
C PRO A 112 5.68 -4.07 5.48
N ARG A 113 6.49 -4.62 6.39
CA ARG A 113 6.13 -5.71 7.27
C ARG A 113 5.75 -5.19 8.64
N ILE A 114 4.85 -5.87 9.31
CA ILE A 114 4.42 -5.53 10.67
C ILE A 114 5.57 -5.84 11.64
N ALA A 115 6.12 -4.82 12.30
CA ALA A 115 7.12 -4.97 13.34
C ALA A 115 6.46 -5.28 14.69
N ASP A 116 5.51 -4.47 15.10
CA ASP A 116 4.77 -4.64 16.34
C ASP A 116 3.28 -4.29 16.16
N ILE A 117 2.43 -4.85 17.04
CA ILE A 117 0.99 -4.60 17.03
C ILE A 117 0.59 -4.18 18.43
N ARG A 118 0.01 -2.98 18.55
CA ARG A 118 -0.46 -2.42 19.82
C ARG A 118 -1.96 -2.24 19.78
N TYR A 119 -2.62 -2.73 20.82
CA TYR A 119 -4.07 -2.61 20.98
C TYR A 119 -4.39 -1.60 22.08
N HIS A 120 -5.25 -0.63 21.77
CA HIS A 120 -5.71 0.40 22.68
C HIS A 120 -7.23 0.31 22.90
N GLY A 121 -7.70 0.63 24.09
CA GLY A 121 -9.13 0.62 24.43
C GLY A 121 -9.72 -0.76 24.78
N VAL A 122 -8.88 -1.80 24.91
CA VAL A 122 -9.31 -3.17 25.23
C VAL A 122 -8.59 -3.73 26.45
N LYS A 123 -9.24 -4.68 27.14
CA LYS A 123 -8.64 -5.42 28.23
C LYS A 123 -7.71 -6.52 27.70
N LYS A 124 -6.82 -7.04 28.56
CA LYS A 124 -5.84 -8.08 28.19
C LYS A 124 -6.50 -9.34 27.61
N SER A 125 -7.56 -9.83 28.22
CA SER A 125 -8.30 -11.00 27.73
C SER A 125 -8.96 -10.76 26.36
N GLU A 126 -9.50 -9.56 26.14
CA GLU A 126 -10.09 -9.20 24.85
C GLU A 126 -9.02 -9.08 23.77
N ARG A 127 -7.82 -8.59 24.13
CA ARG A 127 -6.67 -8.54 23.23
C ARG A 127 -6.26 -9.94 22.77
N GLU A 128 -6.13 -10.90 23.70
CA GLU A 128 -5.79 -12.29 23.40
C GLU A 128 -6.83 -12.92 22.45
N ASP A 129 -8.13 -12.68 22.69
CA ASP A 129 -9.22 -13.13 21.80
C ASP A 129 -9.10 -12.54 20.40
N LEU A 130 -8.74 -11.25 20.29
CA LEU A 130 -8.59 -10.54 19.02
C LEU A 130 -7.35 -11.03 18.26
N GLU A 131 -6.22 -11.18 18.93
CA GLU A 131 -4.97 -11.70 18.33
C GLU A 131 -5.20 -13.05 17.66
N ALA A 132 -5.96 -13.94 18.29
CA ALA A 132 -6.29 -15.25 17.73
C ALA A 132 -7.20 -15.18 16.48
N LYS A 133 -8.07 -14.15 16.39
CA LYS A 133 -9.08 -14.04 15.33
C LYS A 133 -8.65 -13.17 14.14
N LEU A 134 -7.81 -12.18 14.36
CA LEU A 134 -7.52 -11.15 13.34
C LEU A 134 -6.53 -11.60 12.27
N GLY A 135 -5.67 -12.56 12.57
CA GLY A 135 -4.60 -12.99 11.66
C GLY A 135 -3.55 -11.91 11.40
N LEU A 136 -3.51 -10.86 12.24
CA LEU A 136 -2.42 -9.90 12.24
C LEU A 136 -1.22 -10.56 12.94
N VAL A 137 -0.17 -10.83 12.19
CA VAL A 137 1.03 -11.51 12.70
C VAL A 137 2.24 -10.63 12.46
N LYS A 138 3.10 -10.51 13.48
CA LYS A 138 4.40 -9.84 13.34
C LYS A 138 5.21 -10.48 12.20
N GLY A 139 5.87 -9.67 11.38
CA GLY A 139 6.63 -10.10 10.22
C GLY A 139 5.80 -10.33 8.95
N SER A 140 4.46 -10.36 9.01
CA SER A 140 3.62 -10.41 7.82
C SER A 140 3.57 -9.05 7.11
N GLN A 141 3.36 -9.08 5.79
CA GLN A 141 3.16 -7.84 5.04
C GLN A 141 1.80 -7.22 5.35
N ILE A 142 1.81 -5.91 5.55
CA ILE A 142 0.57 -5.16 5.73
C ILE A 142 -0.06 -4.87 4.36
N THR A 143 -1.34 -5.24 4.21
CA THR A 143 -2.11 -4.98 2.99
C THR A 143 -3.42 -4.29 3.35
N PRO A 144 -3.97 -3.43 2.47
CA PRO A 144 -5.26 -2.79 2.73
C PRO A 144 -6.37 -3.80 3.05
N ASN A 145 -6.41 -4.92 2.33
CA ASN A 145 -7.37 -5.99 2.57
C ASN A 145 -7.24 -6.59 3.98
N LEU A 146 -6.00 -6.74 4.48
CA LEU A 146 -5.76 -7.25 5.83
C LEU A 146 -6.29 -6.27 6.88
N ILE A 147 -6.05 -4.98 6.69
CA ILE A 147 -6.54 -3.91 7.57
C ILE A 147 -8.07 -3.87 7.58
N ASP A 148 -8.70 -3.85 6.39
CA ASP A 148 -10.15 -3.76 6.28
C ASP A 148 -10.83 -5.01 6.88
N ARG A 149 -10.28 -6.19 6.63
CA ARG A 149 -10.74 -7.43 7.24
C ARG A 149 -10.60 -7.39 8.76
N ALA A 150 -9.48 -6.90 9.27
CA ALA A 150 -9.27 -6.75 10.71
C ALA A 150 -10.29 -5.80 11.33
N LYS A 151 -10.57 -4.64 10.71
CA LYS A 151 -11.61 -3.71 11.17
C LYS A 151 -12.98 -4.36 11.24
N ILE A 152 -13.37 -5.11 10.20
CA ILE A 152 -14.66 -5.81 10.14
C ILE A 152 -14.75 -6.86 11.24
N LEU A 153 -13.71 -7.66 11.44
CA LEU A 153 -13.68 -8.72 12.46
C LEU A 153 -13.73 -8.14 13.88
N ILE A 154 -13.02 -7.04 14.14
CA ILE A 154 -13.07 -6.36 15.45
C ILE A 154 -14.47 -5.81 15.70
N LYS A 155 -15.06 -5.11 14.73
CA LYS A 155 -16.43 -4.59 14.84
C LYS A 155 -17.42 -5.71 15.15
N LYS A 156 -17.36 -6.80 14.39
CA LYS A 156 -18.24 -7.96 14.60
C LYS A 156 -18.07 -8.55 16.00
N HIS A 157 -16.84 -8.71 16.47
CA HIS A 157 -16.55 -9.24 17.81
C HIS A 157 -17.17 -8.38 18.92
N PHE A 158 -17.11 -7.05 18.80
CA PHE A 158 -17.71 -6.15 19.79
C PHE A 158 -19.24 -6.01 19.63
N ASP A 159 -19.77 -6.13 18.40
CA ASP A 159 -21.21 -6.18 18.16
C ASP A 159 -21.85 -7.40 18.83
N GLU A 160 -21.23 -8.57 18.70
CA GLU A 160 -21.64 -9.80 19.41
C GLU A 160 -21.62 -9.66 20.95
N LYS A 161 -20.71 -8.82 21.48
CA LYS A 161 -20.66 -8.48 22.92
C LYS A 161 -21.64 -7.36 23.33
N GLY A 162 -22.43 -6.83 22.39
CA GLY A 162 -23.46 -5.79 22.61
C GLY A 162 -22.94 -4.35 22.44
N PHE A 163 -21.74 -4.13 21.94
CA PHE A 163 -21.18 -2.81 21.63
C PHE A 163 -21.40 -2.45 20.16
N LYS A 164 -22.65 -2.21 19.78
CA LYS A 164 -23.06 -1.98 18.39
C LYS A 164 -22.44 -0.74 17.73
N ASN A 165 -22.08 0.26 18.53
CA ASN A 165 -21.52 1.52 18.08
C ASN A 165 -19.99 1.57 18.22
N ALA A 166 -19.31 0.42 18.33
CA ALA A 166 -17.86 0.37 18.43
C ALA A 166 -17.18 0.96 17.19
N GLU A 167 -16.25 1.87 17.41
CA GLU A 167 -15.41 2.47 16.39
C GLU A 167 -14.02 1.84 16.41
N VAL A 168 -13.50 1.52 15.24
CA VAL A 168 -12.18 0.88 15.09
C VAL A 168 -11.35 1.66 14.10
N THR A 169 -10.21 2.15 14.57
CA THR A 169 -9.21 2.83 13.74
C THR A 169 -7.90 2.06 13.81
N ILE A 170 -7.33 1.75 12.66
CA ILE A 170 -6.01 1.12 12.56
C ILE A 170 -5.08 2.13 11.92
N ILE A 171 -3.98 2.44 12.61
CA ILE A 171 -2.98 3.43 12.19
C ILE A 171 -1.66 2.70 11.98
N GLU A 172 -1.06 2.92 10.82
CA GLU A 172 0.29 2.45 10.50
C GLU A 172 1.27 3.56 10.87
N ARG A 173 2.33 3.21 11.60
CA ARG A 173 3.42 4.13 11.94
C ARG A 173 4.72 3.60 11.36
N ASP A 174 5.31 4.39 10.49
CA ASP A 174 6.62 4.09 9.95
C ASP A 174 7.68 4.12 11.06
N LEU A 175 8.55 3.12 11.07
CA LEU A 175 9.72 3.16 11.93
C LEU A 175 10.80 4.06 11.30
N ALA A 176 11.31 5.02 12.09
CA ALA A 176 12.34 5.95 11.64
C ALA A 176 13.62 5.25 11.15
N ASP A 177 13.95 4.12 11.75
CA ASP A 177 15.17 3.36 11.47
C ASP A 177 15.03 2.34 10.34
N ASN A 178 13.80 1.95 9.98
CA ASN A 178 13.57 0.92 8.97
C ASN A 178 12.26 1.14 8.21
N LYS A 179 12.38 1.66 7.00
CA LYS A 179 11.23 1.89 6.09
C LYS A 179 10.55 0.61 5.58
N GLU A 180 11.17 -0.56 5.81
CA GLU A 180 10.60 -1.84 5.42
C GLU A 180 9.66 -2.42 6.50
N GLN A 181 9.57 -1.75 7.66
CA GLN A 181 8.76 -2.20 8.79
C GLN A 181 7.88 -1.08 9.33
N VAL A 182 6.70 -1.45 9.79
CA VAL A 182 5.72 -0.53 10.41
C VAL A 182 5.18 -1.12 11.72
N ASP A 183 4.93 -0.24 12.67
CA ASP A 183 4.13 -0.54 13.85
C ASP A 183 2.65 -0.31 13.53
N VAL A 184 1.80 -1.22 14.00
CA VAL A 184 0.35 -1.14 13.80
C VAL A 184 -0.32 -0.83 15.13
N ASP A 185 -0.94 0.34 15.24
CA ASP A 185 -1.75 0.73 16.38
C ASP A 185 -3.24 0.48 16.07
N VAL A 186 -3.85 -0.43 16.81
CA VAL A 186 -5.28 -0.76 16.72
C VAL A 186 -6.00 -0.02 17.84
N MET A 187 -6.69 1.07 17.48
CA MET A 187 -7.46 1.88 18.41
C MET A 187 -8.93 1.45 18.38
N ILE A 188 -9.47 1.06 19.54
CA ILE A 188 -10.83 0.56 19.66
C ILE A 188 -11.57 1.40 20.69
N ASP A 189 -12.59 2.13 20.23
CA ASP A 189 -13.53 2.83 21.09
C ASP A 189 -14.85 2.04 21.11
N LYS A 190 -15.10 1.36 22.22
CA LYS A 190 -16.27 0.47 22.35
C LYS A 190 -17.58 1.22 22.45
N LYS A 191 -17.56 2.52 22.80
CA LYS A 191 -18.76 3.30 23.15
C LYS A 191 -19.61 2.60 24.23
N GLU A 192 -20.86 2.99 24.33
CA GLU A 192 -21.78 2.42 25.30
C GLU A 192 -22.38 1.09 24.83
N LYS A 193 -22.61 0.19 25.77
CA LYS A 193 -23.27 -1.07 25.49
C LYS A 193 -24.76 -0.84 25.23
N VAL A 194 -25.26 -1.32 24.11
CA VAL A 194 -26.69 -1.26 23.78
C VAL A 194 -27.45 -2.25 24.70
N LYS A 195 -28.47 -1.76 25.40
CA LYS A 195 -29.36 -2.56 26.24
C LYS A 195 -30.78 -2.37 25.73
N VAL A 196 -31.53 -3.46 25.68
CA VAL A 196 -32.98 -3.38 25.45
C VAL A 196 -33.63 -2.79 26.70
N HIS A 197 -34.26 -1.63 26.56
CA HIS A 197 -34.93 -0.96 27.66
C HIS A 197 -36.36 -1.46 27.84
N GLN A 198 -37.09 -1.67 26.73
CA GLN A 198 -38.48 -2.07 26.74
C GLN A 198 -38.81 -2.85 25.48
N ILE A 199 -39.60 -3.88 25.58
CA ILE A 199 -40.21 -4.61 24.46
C ILE A 199 -41.72 -4.45 24.58
N THR A 200 -42.33 -3.83 23.58
CA THR A 200 -43.80 -3.70 23.48
C THR A 200 -44.26 -4.65 22.39
N ILE A 201 -45.21 -5.51 22.70
CA ILE A 201 -45.80 -6.43 21.73
C ILE A 201 -47.23 -5.98 21.48
N ASP A 202 -47.47 -5.44 20.29
CA ASP A 202 -48.80 -5.00 19.85
C ASP A 202 -49.46 -6.05 18.91
N GLY A 203 -50.79 -6.10 18.91
CA GLY A 203 -51.55 -6.97 18.01
C GLY A 203 -51.76 -8.40 18.46
N ASN A 204 -51.42 -8.75 19.72
CA ASN A 204 -51.79 -10.04 20.28
C ASN A 204 -53.27 -10.02 20.71
N THR A 205 -54.17 -10.56 19.91
CA THR A 205 -55.62 -10.62 20.17
C THR A 205 -56.00 -11.91 20.92
N VAL A 206 -55.10 -12.85 21.05
CA VAL A 206 -55.34 -14.12 21.77
C VAL A 206 -54.42 -14.19 22.99
N PRO A 207 -54.95 -14.19 24.23
CA PRO A 207 -54.15 -14.38 25.40
C PRO A 207 -53.66 -15.83 25.49
N VAL A 208 -52.35 -16.06 25.29
CA VAL A 208 -51.73 -17.34 25.54
C VAL A 208 -51.10 -17.33 26.93
N SER A 209 -51.35 -18.40 27.69
CA SER A 209 -50.93 -18.51 29.09
C SER A 209 -49.41 -18.50 29.32
N TYR A 210 -48.61 -18.73 28.28
CA TYR A 210 -47.14 -18.63 28.36
C TYR A 210 -46.58 -18.13 27.05
N THR A 211 -45.78 -17.09 27.10
CA THR A 211 -44.89 -16.71 26.01
C THR A 211 -43.48 -17.07 26.45
N HIS A 212 -42.89 -18.09 25.84
CA HIS A 212 -41.46 -18.32 25.95
C HIS A 212 -40.75 -17.34 25.00
N LEU A 213 -40.31 -16.21 25.54
CA LEU A 213 -39.46 -15.29 24.85
C LEU A 213 -38.01 -15.79 25.01
N THR A 214 -37.50 -16.57 24.08
CA THR A 214 -36.09 -16.90 24.02
C THR A 214 -35.37 -15.77 23.25
N LEU A 215 -34.65 -14.93 23.99
CA LEU A 215 -33.71 -13.97 23.40
C LEU A 215 -32.41 -14.72 23.02
N PRO A 216 -31.81 -14.45 21.87
CA PRO A 216 -30.54 -15.04 21.47
C PRO A 216 -29.39 -14.59 22.35
#